data_e749f2036edda9f022a6cfeb56957f33
#
_entry.id   e749f2036edda9f022a6cfeb56957f33
#
_cell.length_a   1.000
_cell.length_b   1.000
_cell.length_c   1.000
_cell.angle_alpha   90.00
_cell.angle_beta   90.00
_cell.angle_gamma   90.00
#
_symmetry.space_group_name_H-M   'P 1'
#
loop_
_entity.id
_entity.type
_entity.pdbx_description
1 polymer ?
#
loop_
_entity_poly.entity_id
_entity_poly.type
_entity_poly.pdbx_seq_one_letter_code
_entity_poly.pdbx_strand_id
1 'polypeptide(L)'
;MTPPTGPARATLIYNPRSGKGRASHILAIAEKVARDTGAQLRLREVEGLGHGTELARQAVAEGMDRVISVGGDGTNNAIAQGLVNTTVPMGVVAMGSGNGYARSLKLPLAPEQALRHALTGTAQAMDVCFLNDRLFLGTAGLGFDARVAHAFDKSRGRGMIGYARIILREILGAAPMRMVVKANHETSEVQALMLVFCNTREFGNGADISPGSLPDDGWAELRVVRKPPFLGLLKAFVQIYTGRADRSPH
;
A
#
# COMPACT_ATOMS: atom_id res chain seq x y z
N MET A 1 -8.50 -10.22 -20.24
CA MET A 1 -7.42 -9.99 -21.22
C MET A 1 -6.74 -11.32 -21.52
N THR A 2 -6.61 -11.69 -22.78
CA THR A 2 -5.86 -12.89 -23.21
C THR A 2 -4.38 -12.67 -22.86
N PRO A 3 -3.69 -13.65 -22.26
CA PRO A 3 -2.25 -13.53 -22.02
C PRO A 3 -1.51 -13.35 -23.36
N PRO A 4 -0.42 -12.54 -23.39
CA PRO A 4 0.37 -12.38 -24.60
C PRO A 4 0.91 -13.74 -25.06
N THR A 5 0.88 -13.99 -26.36
CA THR A 5 1.30 -15.26 -27.01
C THR A 5 2.82 -15.43 -27.05
N GLY A 6 3.59 -14.52 -26.47
CA GLY A 6 5.07 -14.53 -26.45
C GLY A 6 5.63 -14.22 -25.05
N PRO A 7 6.96 -14.22 -24.92
CA PRO A 7 7.60 -13.84 -23.66
C PRO A 7 7.24 -12.41 -23.28
N ALA A 8 6.77 -12.22 -22.03
CA ALA A 8 6.32 -10.90 -21.54
C ALA A 8 7.47 -9.88 -21.54
N ARG A 9 7.23 -8.70 -22.10
CA ARG A 9 8.12 -7.53 -22.00
C ARG A 9 7.68 -6.70 -20.80
N ALA A 10 8.51 -6.61 -19.79
CA ALA A 10 8.15 -5.92 -18.55
C ALA A 10 9.21 -4.90 -18.15
N THR A 11 8.75 -3.77 -17.62
CA THR A 11 9.61 -2.81 -16.93
C THR A 11 9.52 -3.05 -15.42
N LEU A 12 10.64 -3.38 -14.79
CA LEU A 12 10.77 -3.49 -13.35
C LEU A 12 11.29 -2.16 -12.80
N ILE A 13 10.43 -1.47 -12.03
CA ILE A 13 10.73 -0.19 -11.40
C ILE A 13 10.99 -0.45 -9.92
N TYR A 14 12.21 -0.21 -9.46
CA TYR A 14 12.58 -0.45 -8.07
C TYR A 14 13.00 0.81 -7.34
N ASN A 15 12.62 0.91 -6.07
CA ASN A 15 13.04 1.98 -5.19
C ASN A 15 14.18 1.49 -4.27
N PRO A 16 15.43 1.91 -4.49
CA PRO A 16 16.59 1.40 -3.74
C PRO A 16 16.51 1.71 -2.25
N ARG A 17 15.75 2.74 -1.85
CA ARG A 17 15.55 3.12 -0.44
C ARG A 17 14.55 2.23 0.29
N SER A 18 13.74 1.43 -0.44
CA SER A 18 12.74 0.55 0.16
C SER A 18 13.39 -0.59 0.94
N GLY A 19 12.75 -0.97 2.04
CA GLY A 19 13.17 -2.12 2.85
C GLY A 19 14.60 -2.02 3.40
N LYS A 20 15.11 -0.82 3.69
CA LYS A 20 16.50 -0.58 4.13
C LYS A 20 17.54 -0.95 3.06
N GLY A 21 17.28 -0.66 1.81
CA GLY A 21 18.17 -0.96 0.69
C GLY A 21 18.05 -2.39 0.15
N ARG A 22 17.17 -3.23 0.72
CA ARG A 22 16.98 -4.61 0.23
C ARG A 22 16.38 -4.69 -1.16
N ALA A 23 15.71 -3.63 -1.62
CA ALA A 23 15.12 -3.60 -2.95
C ALA A 23 16.17 -3.78 -4.07
N SER A 24 17.43 -3.38 -3.84
CA SER A 24 18.50 -3.61 -4.80
C SER A 24 18.87 -5.09 -4.95
N HIS A 25 18.61 -5.91 -3.94
CA HIS A 25 18.88 -7.35 -4.00
C HIS A 25 17.91 -8.08 -4.96
N ILE A 26 16.84 -7.42 -5.39
CA ILE A 26 15.89 -7.99 -6.35
C ILE A 26 16.56 -8.20 -7.74
N LEU A 27 17.61 -7.46 -8.05
CA LEU A 27 18.21 -7.47 -9.39
C LEU A 27 18.71 -8.85 -9.79
N ALA A 28 19.46 -9.52 -8.89
CA ALA A 28 19.93 -10.88 -9.14
C ALA A 28 18.77 -11.90 -9.25
N ILE A 29 17.73 -11.73 -8.44
CA ILE A 29 16.52 -12.54 -8.50
C ILE A 29 15.78 -12.28 -9.81
N ALA A 30 15.72 -11.02 -10.25
CA ALA A 30 15.03 -10.62 -11.46
C ALA A 30 15.65 -11.25 -12.70
N GLU A 31 16.98 -11.27 -12.80
CA GLU A 31 17.70 -11.94 -13.89
C GLU A 31 17.43 -13.45 -13.93
N LYS A 32 17.43 -14.10 -12.75
CA LYS A 32 17.11 -15.53 -12.65
C LYS A 32 15.68 -15.80 -13.13
N VAL A 33 14.69 -15.09 -12.55
CA VAL A 33 13.28 -15.31 -12.88
C VAL A 33 12.98 -14.96 -14.34
N ALA A 34 13.62 -13.94 -14.90
CA ALA A 34 13.48 -13.59 -16.32
C ALA A 34 13.94 -14.73 -17.22
N ARG A 35 15.11 -15.32 -16.92
CA ARG A 35 15.60 -16.51 -17.68
C ARG A 35 14.62 -17.68 -17.55
N ASP A 36 14.14 -17.97 -16.35
CA ASP A 36 13.23 -19.09 -16.08
C ASP A 36 11.88 -18.95 -16.78
N THR A 37 11.39 -17.71 -16.93
CA THR A 37 10.07 -17.41 -17.53
C THR A 37 10.16 -17.00 -18.99
N GLY A 38 11.36 -16.79 -19.53
CA GLY A 38 11.57 -16.23 -20.84
C GLY A 38 11.24 -14.74 -20.97
N ALA A 39 10.93 -14.06 -19.87
CA ALA A 39 10.53 -12.66 -19.89
C ALA A 39 11.70 -11.72 -20.23
N GLN A 40 11.39 -10.64 -20.96
CA GLN A 40 12.32 -9.56 -21.24
C GLN A 40 12.12 -8.44 -20.22
N LEU A 41 13.09 -8.24 -19.33
CA LEU A 41 13.04 -7.25 -18.28
C LEU A 41 13.87 -6.01 -18.61
N ARG A 42 13.26 -4.83 -18.45
CA ARG A 42 13.97 -3.56 -18.31
C ARG A 42 13.98 -3.14 -16.87
N LEU A 43 15.17 -2.84 -16.34
CA LEU A 43 15.34 -2.39 -14.96
C LEU A 43 15.40 -0.86 -14.93
N ARG A 44 14.62 -0.23 -14.06
CA ARG A 44 14.56 1.22 -13.85
C ARG A 44 14.61 1.53 -12.37
N GLU A 45 15.51 2.42 -11.98
CA GLU A 45 15.67 2.87 -10.60
C GLU A 45 14.87 4.14 -10.35
N VAL A 46 14.22 4.21 -9.19
CA VAL A 46 13.54 5.43 -8.73
C VAL A 46 14.56 6.32 -8.04
N GLU A 47 14.84 7.48 -8.60
CA GLU A 47 15.82 8.45 -8.09
C GLU A 47 15.22 9.43 -7.08
N GLY A 48 13.91 9.75 -7.19
CA GLY A 48 13.27 10.76 -6.36
C GLY A 48 11.74 10.74 -6.40
N LEU A 49 11.14 11.76 -5.79
CA LEU A 49 9.69 11.94 -5.78
C LEU A 49 9.18 12.18 -7.21
N GLY A 50 8.06 11.53 -7.55
CA GLY A 50 7.44 11.62 -8.88
C GLY A 50 8.09 10.74 -9.94
N HIS A 51 9.37 10.36 -9.79
CA HIS A 51 10.09 9.60 -10.81
C HIS A 51 9.47 8.23 -11.09
N GLY A 52 8.90 7.55 -10.06
CA GLY A 52 8.19 6.28 -10.26
C GLY A 52 6.97 6.42 -11.19
N THR A 53 6.24 7.53 -11.09
CA THR A 53 5.10 7.84 -11.97
C THR A 53 5.55 8.08 -13.41
N GLU A 54 6.65 8.80 -13.58
CA GLU A 54 7.21 9.08 -14.90
C GLU A 54 7.72 7.81 -15.58
N LEU A 55 8.48 6.98 -14.86
CA LEU A 55 8.97 5.69 -15.36
C LEU A 55 7.83 4.75 -15.77
N ALA A 56 6.72 4.76 -15.02
CA ALA A 56 5.54 3.98 -15.38
C ALA A 56 4.90 4.48 -16.68
N ARG A 57 4.76 5.81 -16.86
CA ARG A 57 4.25 6.39 -18.11
C ARG A 57 5.16 6.09 -19.31
N GLN A 58 6.47 6.15 -19.11
CA GLN A 58 7.44 5.78 -20.14
C GLN A 58 7.29 4.31 -20.54
N ALA A 59 7.13 3.39 -19.56
CA ALA A 59 6.90 1.98 -19.85
C ALA A 59 5.62 1.75 -20.68
N VAL A 60 4.55 2.49 -20.41
CA VAL A 60 3.32 2.46 -21.23
C VAL A 60 3.59 2.96 -22.65
N ALA A 61 4.27 4.09 -22.80
CA ALA A 61 4.61 4.67 -24.11
C ALA A 61 5.55 3.75 -24.93
N GLU A 62 6.43 3.01 -24.26
CA GLU A 62 7.33 2.00 -24.87
C GLU A 62 6.60 0.69 -25.24
N GLY A 63 5.31 0.59 -24.96
CA GLY A 63 4.48 -0.58 -25.25
C GLY A 63 4.87 -1.81 -24.43
N MET A 64 5.25 -1.64 -23.16
CA MET A 64 5.51 -2.78 -22.28
C MET A 64 4.22 -3.51 -21.93
N ASP A 65 4.29 -4.82 -21.84
CA ASP A 65 3.14 -5.66 -21.52
C ASP A 65 2.79 -5.59 -20.02
N ARG A 66 3.78 -5.27 -19.17
CA ARG A 66 3.63 -5.16 -17.71
C ARG A 66 4.58 -4.15 -17.10
N VAL A 67 4.19 -3.57 -15.99
CA VAL A 67 5.07 -2.82 -15.10
C VAL A 67 5.14 -3.52 -13.75
N ILE A 68 6.34 -3.75 -13.23
CA ILE A 68 6.54 -4.42 -11.95
C ILE A 68 7.06 -3.41 -10.94
N SER A 69 6.29 -3.15 -9.91
CA SER A 69 6.66 -2.30 -8.78
C SER A 69 7.46 -3.08 -7.75
N VAL A 70 8.68 -2.65 -7.46
CA VAL A 70 9.52 -3.22 -6.40
C VAL A 70 9.75 -2.18 -5.32
N GLY A 71 9.00 -2.29 -4.24
CA GLY A 71 9.07 -1.29 -3.17
C GLY A 71 8.03 -1.49 -2.08
N GLY A 72 7.72 -0.43 -1.36
CA GLY A 72 6.63 -0.38 -0.39
C GLY A 72 5.38 0.27 -0.97
N ASP A 73 4.36 0.47 -0.12
CA ASP A 73 3.06 1.01 -0.53
C ASP A 73 3.17 2.39 -1.22
N GLY A 74 4.08 3.26 -0.76
CA GLY A 74 4.34 4.55 -1.42
C GLY A 74 4.93 4.41 -2.84
N THR A 75 5.76 3.40 -3.09
CA THR A 75 6.29 3.10 -4.43
C THR A 75 5.18 2.57 -5.33
N ASN A 76 4.32 1.69 -4.79
CA ASN A 76 3.17 1.16 -5.50
C ASN A 76 2.22 2.28 -5.93
N ASN A 77 1.89 3.21 -5.02
CA ASN A 77 1.04 4.37 -5.32
C ASN A 77 1.63 5.26 -6.42
N ALA A 78 2.94 5.55 -6.34
CA ALA A 78 3.61 6.38 -7.35
C ALA A 78 3.61 5.73 -8.74
N ILE A 79 3.85 4.43 -8.82
CA ILE A 79 3.84 3.69 -10.09
C ILE A 79 2.41 3.57 -10.62
N ALA A 80 1.44 3.23 -9.77
CA ALA A 80 0.04 3.15 -10.14
C ALA A 80 -0.51 4.47 -10.71
N GLN A 81 -0.08 5.62 -10.17
CA GLN A 81 -0.44 6.95 -10.68
C GLN A 81 -0.06 7.13 -12.16
N GLY A 82 1.00 6.47 -12.62
CA GLY A 82 1.42 6.50 -14.03
C GLY A 82 0.67 5.50 -14.92
N LEU A 83 -0.03 4.54 -14.32
CA LEU A 83 -0.74 3.45 -15.02
C LEU A 83 -2.26 3.63 -15.04
N VAL A 84 -2.82 4.58 -14.27
CA VAL A 84 -4.26 4.84 -14.25
C VAL A 84 -4.77 5.11 -15.67
N ASN A 85 -5.92 4.53 -15.99
CA ASN A 85 -6.55 4.61 -17.31
C ASN A 85 -5.73 3.99 -18.45
N THR A 86 -4.78 3.10 -18.14
CA THR A 86 -4.08 2.29 -19.13
C THR A 86 -4.50 0.82 -19.03
N THR A 87 -4.14 0.03 -20.03
CA THR A 87 -4.35 -1.43 -20.04
C THR A 87 -3.12 -2.21 -19.54
N VAL A 88 -2.04 -1.51 -19.18
CA VAL A 88 -0.79 -2.14 -18.72
C VAL A 88 -0.93 -2.52 -17.24
N PRO A 89 -0.92 -3.81 -16.89
CA PRO A 89 -1.07 -4.25 -15.53
C PRO A 89 0.19 -3.98 -14.69
N MET A 90 -0.05 -3.72 -13.38
CA MET A 90 1.00 -3.58 -12.38
C MET A 90 1.20 -4.86 -11.59
N GLY A 91 2.37 -5.45 -11.67
CA GLY A 91 2.81 -6.47 -10.71
C GLY A 91 3.43 -5.83 -9.47
N VAL A 92 3.30 -6.48 -8.31
CA VAL A 92 3.80 -5.96 -7.04
C VAL A 92 4.78 -6.92 -6.40
N VAL A 93 5.99 -6.44 -6.11
CA VAL A 93 7.01 -7.11 -5.30
C VAL A 93 7.25 -6.29 -4.04
N ALA A 94 6.68 -6.76 -2.94
CA ALA A 94 6.62 -6.05 -1.69
C ALA A 94 7.97 -6.05 -0.96
N MET A 95 8.66 -4.91 -0.96
CA MET A 95 9.96 -4.72 -0.32
C MET A 95 9.95 -3.64 0.78
N GLY A 96 8.77 -3.08 1.09
CA GLY A 96 8.58 -2.09 2.14
C GLY A 96 8.56 -2.67 3.55
N SER A 97 8.33 -1.81 4.55
CA SER A 97 8.21 -2.21 5.96
C SER A 97 6.82 -2.71 6.34
N GLY A 98 5.75 -2.19 5.71
CA GLY A 98 4.36 -2.54 6.03
C GLY A 98 3.75 -3.49 5.01
N ASN A 99 3.84 -3.10 3.74
CA ASN A 99 3.32 -3.84 2.59
C ASN A 99 1.81 -4.14 2.68
N GLY A 100 1.04 -3.15 3.15
CA GLY A 100 -0.39 -3.30 3.40
C GLY A 100 -1.17 -3.72 2.17
N TYR A 101 -0.89 -3.10 1.03
CA TYR A 101 -1.54 -3.43 -0.23
C TYR A 101 -1.27 -4.88 -0.65
N ALA A 102 -0.01 -5.31 -0.69
CA ALA A 102 0.34 -6.67 -1.08
C ALA A 102 -0.25 -7.73 -0.14
N ARG A 103 -0.29 -7.45 1.17
CA ARG A 103 -0.89 -8.34 2.17
C ARG A 103 -2.40 -8.43 2.00
N SER A 104 -3.07 -7.32 1.79
CA SER A 104 -4.52 -7.28 1.55
C SER A 104 -4.91 -8.11 0.33
N LEU A 105 -4.12 -8.05 -0.73
CA LEU A 105 -4.30 -8.84 -1.95
C LEU A 105 -3.80 -10.30 -1.82
N LYS A 106 -3.25 -10.68 -0.66
CA LYS A 106 -2.65 -12.02 -0.42
C LYS A 106 -1.58 -12.40 -1.44
N LEU A 107 -0.83 -11.40 -1.94
CA LEU A 107 0.26 -11.64 -2.87
C LEU A 107 1.44 -12.33 -2.18
N PRO A 108 2.23 -13.13 -2.90
CA PRO A 108 3.44 -13.71 -2.36
C PRO A 108 4.37 -12.63 -1.81
N LEU A 109 4.89 -12.82 -0.59
CA LEU A 109 5.81 -11.87 0.04
C LEU A 109 7.28 -12.26 -0.17
N ALA A 110 7.57 -13.52 -0.53
CA ALA A 110 8.91 -13.94 -0.92
C ALA A 110 9.27 -13.34 -2.28
N PRO A 111 10.40 -12.62 -2.41
CA PRO A 111 10.70 -11.81 -3.61
C PRO A 111 10.68 -12.60 -4.92
N GLU A 112 11.23 -13.81 -4.93
CA GLU A 112 11.25 -14.66 -6.16
C GLU A 112 9.83 -15.09 -6.55
N GLN A 113 9.03 -15.52 -5.60
CA GLN A 113 7.64 -15.93 -5.85
C GLN A 113 6.77 -14.73 -6.28
N ALA A 114 6.95 -13.57 -5.63
CA ALA A 114 6.26 -12.34 -5.98
C ALA A 114 6.59 -11.90 -7.41
N LEU A 115 7.86 -11.95 -7.79
CA LEU A 115 8.29 -11.56 -9.13
C LEU A 115 7.77 -12.55 -10.19
N ARG A 116 7.83 -13.86 -9.92
CA ARG A 116 7.25 -14.87 -10.81
C ARG A 116 5.74 -14.64 -10.97
N HIS A 117 5.02 -14.41 -9.89
CA HIS A 117 3.61 -14.08 -9.93
C HIS A 117 3.33 -12.78 -10.73
N ALA A 118 4.13 -11.73 -10.53
CA ALA A 118 4.01 -10.47 -11.25
C ALA A 118 4.22 -10.62 -12.76
N LEU A 119 5.09 -11.54 -13.19
CA LEU A 119 5.37 -11.80 -14.60
C LEU A 119 4.34 -12.72 -15.27
N THR A 120 3.85 -13.73 -14.57
CA THR A 120 3.06 -14.82 -15.18
C THR A 120 1.59 -14.83 -14.73
N GLY A 121 1.25 -14.11 -13.67
CA GLY A 121 -0.11 -14.07 -13.12
C GLY A 121 -1.12 -13.38 -14.03
N THR A 122 -2.39 -13.73 -13.85
CA THR A 122 -3.50 -13.06 -14.54
C THR A 122 -3.75 -11.70 -13.93
N ALA A 123 -3.88 -10.68 -14.78
CA ALA A 123 -4.22 -9.32 -14.34
C ALA A 123 -5.72 -9.24 -13.95
N GLN A 124 -5.99 -8.53 -12.86
CA GLN A 124 -7.33 -8.22 -12.39
C GLN A 124 -7.49 -6.70 -12.32
N ALA A 125 -8.69 -6.20 -12.61
CA ALA A 125 -9.03 -4.81 -12.39
C ALA A 125 -9.14 -4.55 -10.89
N MET A 126 -8.58 -3.42 -10.45
CA MET A 126 -8.61 -2.99 -9.06
C MET A 126 -9.06 -1.55 -8.99
N ASP A 127 -9.75 -1.21 -7.91
CA ASP A 127 -10.16 0.15 -7.65
C ASP A 127 -8.94 1.02 -7.30
N VAL A 128 -8.98 2.26 -7.73
CA VAL A 128 -8.03 3.28 -7.36
C VAL A 128 -8.77 4.44 -6.71
N CYS A 129 -8.27 4.89 -5.58
CA CYS A 129 -8.87 5.98 -4.83
C CYS A 129 -7.98 7.22 -4.88
N PHE A 130 -8.62 8.38 -4.70
CA PHE A 130 -7.92 9.66 -4.64
C PHE A 130 -8.32 10.40 -3.38
N LEU A 131 -7.32 10.89 -2.65
CA LEU A 131 -7.51 11.86 -1.58
C LEU A 131 -6.94 13.20 -2.07
N ASN A 132 -7.83 14.13 -2.40
CA ASN A 132 -7.52 15.25 -3.28
C ASN A 132 -6.92 14.72 -4.61
N ASP A 133 -5.74 15.20 -5.00
CA ASP A 133 -5.08 14.78 -6.24
C ASP A 133 -4.08 13.61 -6.05
N ARG A 134 -4.06 13.01 -4.87
CA ARG A 134 -3.13 11.94 -4.54
C ARG A 134 -3.80 10.58 -4.60
N LEU A 135 -3.32 9.75 -5.50
CA LEU A 135 -3.75 8.35 -5.60
C LEU A 135 -3.30 7.55 -4.38
N PHE A 136 -4.19 6.68 -3.91
CA PHE A 136 -3.84 5.59 -3.00
C PHE A 136 -4.53 4.29 -3.42
N LEU A 137 -3.81 3.18 -3.26
CA LEU A 137 -4.30 1.83 -3.57
C LEU A 137 -4.81 1.11 -2.33
N GLY A 138 -4.23 1.40 -1.18
CA GLY A 138 -4.54 0.73 0.07
C GLY A 138 -5.41 1.59 0.97
N THR A 139 -4.78 2.32 1.87
CA THR A 139 -5.45 3.18 2.84
C THR A 139 -4.89 4.59 2.81
N ALA A 140 -5.72 5.58 3.11
CA ALA A 140 -5.30 6.96 3.30
C ALA A 140 -5.92 7.54 4.56
N GLY A 141 -5.09 8.04 5.47
CA GLY A 141 -5.51 8.54 6.78
C GLY A 141 -5.34 10.05 6.94
N LEU A 142 -6.24 10.65 7.71
CA LEU A 142 -6.18 12.04 8.15
C LEU A 142 -6.12 12.09 9.67
N GLY A 143 -5.27 12.95 10.22
CA GLY A 143 -5.18 13.19 11.66
C GLY A 143 -4.06 12.40 12.34
N PHE A 144 -4.38 11.57 13.32
CA PHE A 144 -3.42 10.84 14.14
C PHE A 144 -2.50 9.93 13.32
N ASP A 145 -3.00 9.33 12.25
CA ASP A 145 -2.22 8.48 11.34
C ASP A 145 -1.02 9.23 10.75
N ALA A 146 -1.23 10.45 10.27
CA ALA A 146 -0.15 11.28 9.75
C ALA A 146 0.92 11.61 10.82
N ARG A 147 0.52 11.78 12.09
CA ARG A 147 1.45 11.98 13.21
C ARG A 147 2.27 10.73 13.50
N VAL A 148 1.63 9.57 13.52
CA VAL A 148 2.29 8.27 13.73
C VAL A 148 3.27 7.98 12.60
N ALA A 149 2.86 8.17 11.35
CA ALA A 149 3.72 7.99 10.18
C ALA A 149 4.97 8.88 10.27
N HIS A 150 4.79 10.16 10.58
CA HIS A 150 5.90 11.10 10.75
C HIS A 150 6.83 10.77 11.94
N ALA A 151 6.26 10.32 13.07
CA ALA A 151 7.06 9.88 14.21
C ALA A 151 7.83 8.59 13.90
N PHE A 152 7.24 7.70 13.11
CA PHE A 152 7.87 6.47 12.68
C PHE A 152 9.04 6.72 11.71
N ASP A 153 8.87 7.62 10.76
CA ASP A 153 9.94 8.01 9.81
C ASP A 153 11.18 8.57 10.52
N LYS A 154 10.96 9.32 11.61
CA LYS A 154 12.02 9.89 12.45
C LYS A 154 12.61 8.89 13.44
N SER A 155 11.96 7.75 13.70
CA SER A 155 12.42 6.81 14.71
C SER A 155 13.52 5.89 14.18
N ARG A 156 14.46 5.55 15.06
CA ARG A 156 15.46 4.50 14.82
C ARG A 156 14.94 3.09 15.18
N GLY A 157 13.87 3.00 15.96
CA GLY A 157 13.26 1.76 16.41
C GLY A 157 12.32 1.19 15.35
N ARG A 158 12.70 0.07 14.72
CA ARG A 158 11.92 -0.58 13.67
C ARG A 158 11.46 -1.95 14.16
N GLY A 159 10.23 -2.32 13.74
CA GLY A 159 9.57 -3.55 14.14
C GLY A 159 8.29 -3.27 14.91
N MET A 160 7.49 -4.32 15.12
CA MET A 160 6.16 -4.22 15.73
C MET A 160 6.18 -3.57 17.13
N ILE A 161 7.19 -3.90 17.96
CA ILE A 161 7.32 -3.33 19.31
C ILE A 161 7.65 -1.84 19.25
N GLY A 162 8.55 -1.41 18.34
CA GLY A 162 8.88 0.00 18.14
C GLY A 162 7.67 0.80 17.67
N TYR A 163 6.91 0.24 16.74
CA TYR A 163 5.68 0.83 16.23
C TYR A 163 4.59 0.95 17.32
N ALA A 164 4.38 -0.11 18.12
CA ALA A 164 3.42 -0.09 19.23
C ALA A 164 3.78 0.97 20.29
N ARG A 165 5.07 1.14 20.61
CA ARG A 165 5.52 2.20 21.53
C ARG A 165 5.27 3.60 21.00
N ILE A 166 5.48 3.83 19.69
CA ILE A 166 5.19 5.12 19.06
C ILE A 166 3.69 5.40 19.12
N ILE A 167 2.85 4.44 18.72
CA ILE A 167 1.41 4.57 18.79
C ILE A 167 0.98 4.92 20.22
N LEU A 168 1.43 4.17 21.23
CA LEU A 168 1.06 4.39 22.62
C LEU A 168 1.47 5.77 23.10
N ARG A 169 2.67 6.22 22.78
CA ARG A 169 3.16 7.55 23.14
C ARG A 169 2.35 8.65 22.48
N GLU A 170 2.11 8.53 21.17
CA GLU A 170 1.42 9.55 20.40
C GLU A 170 -0.08 9.63 20.76
N ILE A 171 -0.74 8.48 21.05
CA ILE A 171 -2.16 8.43 21.36
C ILE A 171 -2.48 9.04 22.74
N LEU A 172 -1.56 8.90 23.70
CA LEU A 172 -1.73 9.50 25.02
C LEU A 172 -1.78 11.03 24.93
N GLY A 173 -0.94 11.62 24.08
CA GLY A 173 -0.89 13.07 23.83
C GLY A 173 -1.85 13.57 22.74
N ALA A 174 -2.60 12.68 22.08
CA ALA A 174 -3.49 13.09 21.00
C ALA A 174 -4.82 13.62 21.52
N ALA A 175 -5.24 14.78 21.01
CA ALA A 175 -6.59 15.32 21.21
C ALA A 175 -7.45 14.94 19.98
N PRO A 176 -8.72 14.54 20.19
CA PRO A 176 -9.67 14.38 19.10
C PRO A 176 -9.85 15.68 18.33
N MET A 177 -9.95 15.60 17.04
CA MET A 177 -10.22 16.72 16.14
C MET A 177 -11.69 16.70 15.74
N ARG A 178 -12.28 17.88 15.63
CA ARG A 178 -13.60 18.05 15.00
C ARG A 178 -13.43 17.97 13.50
N MET A 179 -14.10 17.03 12.87
CA MET A 179 -14.07 16.80 11.43
C MET A 179 -15.49 16.83 10.89
N VAL A 180 -15.65 17.39 9.70
CA VAL A 180 -16.92 17.42 8.97
C VAL A 180 -16.81 16.45 7.80
N VAL A 181 -17.66 15.44 7.81
CA VAL A 181 -17.77 14.45 6.71
C VAL A 181 -19.01 14.81 5.90
N LYS A 182 -18.81 15.03 4.62
CA LYS A 182 -19.91 15.24 3.65
C LYS A 182 -19.89 14.08 2.67
N ALA A 183 -20.97 13.32 2.63
CA ALA A 183 -21.16 12.19 1.73
C ALA A 183 -22.63 12.08 1.32
N ASN A 184 -22.89 11.80 0.04
CA ASN A 184 -24.24 11.52 -0.47
C ASN A 184 -25.32 12.52 -0.03
N HIS A 185 -25.02 13.82 -0.06
CA HIS A 185 -25.89 14.93 0.42
C HIS A 185 -26.09 15.01 1.94
N GLU A 186 -25.48 14.14 2.70
CA GLU A 186 -25.47 14.20 4.16
C GLU A 186 -24.22 14.89 4.69
N THR A 187 -24.38 15.60 5.81
CA THR A 187 -23.27 16.23 6.51
C THR A 187 -23.28 15.75 7.95
N SER A 188 -22.18 15.14 8.37
CA SER A 188 -22.00 14.65 9.73
C SER A 188 -20.78 15.28 10.36
N GLU A 189 -20.93 15.75 11.61
CA GLU A 189 -19.79 16.19 12.42
C GLU A 189 -19.34 15.05 13.33
N VAL A 190 -18.05 14.77 13.31
CA VAL A 190 -17.46 13.72 14.14
C VAL A 190 -16.27 14.25 14.92
N GLN A 191 -16.16 13.82 16.18
CA GLN A 191 -14.93 14.01 16.95
C GLN A 191 -14.13 12.70 16.89
N ALA A 192 -12.98 12.72 16.24
CA ALA A 192 -12.16 11.55 16.03
C ALA A 192 -10.67 11.86 16.15
N LEU A 193 -9.87 10.86 16.47
CA LEU A 193 -8.41 10.94 16.38
C LEU A 193 -7.97 10.90 14.92
N MET A 194 -8.62 10.09 14.12
CA MET A 194 -8.34 9.99 12.70
C MET A 194 -9.57 9.52 11.91
N LEU A 195 -9.57 9.88 10.64
CA LEU A 195 -10.41 9.28 9.61
C LEU A 195 -9.50 8.48 8.69
N VAL A 196 -9.91 7.28 8.31
CA VAL A 196 -9.17 6.42 7.39
C VAL A 196 -10.08 6.00 6.26
N PHE A 197 -9.70 6.34 5.05
CA PHE A 197 -10.30 5.82 3.83
C PHE A 197 -9.59 4.51 3.49
N CYS A 198 -10.35 3.44 3.35
CA CYS A 198 -9.85 2.09 3.16
C CYS A 198 -10.38 1.52 1.84
N ASN A 199 -9.48 1.40 0.86
CA ASN A 199 -9.70 0.62 -0.35
C ASN A 199 -9.28 -0.84 -0.14
N THR A 200 -8.42 -1.07 0.85
CA THR A 200 -8.00 -2.40 1.30
C THR A 200 -8.01 -2.48 2.81
N ARG A 201 -7.95 -3.70 3.32
CA ARG A 201 -8.15 -3.99 4.74
C ARG A 201 -6.99 -3.59 5.68
N GLU A 202 -5.73 -3.62 5.19
CA GLU A 202 -4.55 -3.49 6.06
C GLU A 202 -3.79 -2.18 5.87
N PHE A 203 -3.35 -1.59 6.98
CA PHE A 203 -2.28 -0.60 6.99
C PHE A 203 -0.92 -1.22 6.67
N GLY A 204 -0.75 -2.50 6.96
CA GLY A 204 0.51 -3.24 6.85
C GLY A 204 0.87 -3.96 8.15
N ASN A 205 1.83 -4.89 8.05
CA ASN A 205 2.30 -5.72 9.17
C ASN A 205 1.18 -6.49 9.90
N GLY A 206 0.06 -6.79 9.24
CA GLY A 206 -1.07 -7.46 9.84
C GLY A 206 -2.02 -6.53 10.63
N ALA A 207 -1.84 -5.21 10.55
CA ALA A 207 -2.74 -4.23 11.15
C ALA A 207 -3.99 -4.07 10.27
N ASP A 208 -5.00 -4.87 10.55
CA ASP A 208 -6.26 -4.96 9.80
C ASP A 208 -7.27 -3.94 10.34
N ILE A 209 -7.32 -2.77 9.71
CA ILE A 209 -8.17 -1.66 10.13
C ILE A 209 -9.58 -1.73 9.54
N SER A 210 -9.74 -2.39 8.42
CA SER A 210 -11.03 -2.53 7.73
C SER A 210 -11.20 -3.94 7.16
N PRO A 211 -11.49 -4.93 8.00
CA PRO A 211 -11.52 -6.35 7.60
C PRO A 211 -12.45 -6.69 6.42
N GLY A 212 -13.48 -5.86 6.22
CA GLY A 212 -14.44 -6.04 5.14
C GLY A 212 -14.11 -5.34 3.82
N SER A 213 -13.07 -4.50 3.77
CA SER A 213 -12.73 -3.75 2.56
C SER A 213 -12.22 -4.67 1.44
N LEU A 214 -12.78 -4.49 0.25
CA LEU A 214 -12.44 -5.22 -0.97
C LEU A 214 -11.96 -4.22 -2.03
N PRO A 215 -10.81 -4.46 -2.68
CA PRO A 215 -10.19 -3.50 -3.60
C PRO A 215 -10.76 -3.53 -5.03
N ASP A 216 -11.87 -4.19 -5.25
CA ASP A 216 -12.47 -4.46 -6.58
C ASP A 216 -14.00 -4.40 -6.57
N ASP A 217 -14.61 -3.75 -5.57
CA ASP A 217 -16.08 -3.67 -5.41
C ASP A 217 -16.67 -2.29 -5.70
N GLY A 218 -15.83 -1.32 -6.07
CA GLY A 218 -16.21 0.06 -6.37
C GLY A 218 -16.44 0.95 -5.15
N TRP A 219 -16.07 0.50 -3.95
CA TRP A 219 -16.27 1.23 -2.70
C TRP A 219 -14.96 1.45 -1.95
N ALA A 220 -14.92 2.52 -1.18
CA ALA A 220 -13.90 2.74 -0.17
C ALA A 220 -14.59 3.03 1.17
N GLU A 221 -14.29 2.25 2.19
CA GLU A 221 -14.85 2.44 3.52
C GLU A 221 -14.20 3.64 4.21
N LEU A 222 -15.05 4.39 4.94
CA LEU A 222 -14.58 5.40 5.86
C LEU A 222 -14.60 4.87 7.30
N ARG A 223 -13.44 4.72 7.89
CA ARG A 223 -13.29 4.36 9.31
C ARG A 223 -13.07 5.61 10.16
N VAL A 224 -13.94 5.80 11.13
CA VAL A 224 -13.84 6.87 12.12
C VAL A 224 -13.23 6.30 13.39
N VAL A 225 -11.99 6.66 13.68
CA VAL A 225 -11.29 6.15 14.86
C VAL A 225 -11.37 7.20 15.98
N ARG A 226 -12.16 6.91 17.02
CA ARG A 226 -12.30 7.73 18.21
C ARG A 226 -11.20 7.42 19.23
N LYS A 227 -10.97 8.35 20.16
CA LYS A 227 -10.02 8.12 21.26
C LYS A 227 -10.58 7.09 22.23
N PRO A 228 -10.00 5.88 22.32
CA PRO A 228 -10.46 4.91 23.31
C PRO A 228 -10.01 5.32 24.72
N PRO A 229 -10.72 4.91 25.77
CA PRO A 229 -10.21 5.03 27.13
C PRO A 229 -8.94 4.18 27.29
N PHE A 230 -8.12 4.48 28.29
CA PHE A 230 -6.80 3.85 28.46
C PHE A 230 -6.87 2.30 28.41
N LEU A 231 -7.82 1.68 29.12
CA LEU A 231 -8.03 0.23 29.09
C LEU A 231 -8.56 -0.26 27.74
N GLY A 232 -9.23 0.59 26.97
CA GLY A 232 -9.71 0.28 25.62
C GLY A 232 -8.60 0.24 24.57
N LEU A 233 -7.45 0.88 24.83
CA LEU A 233 -6.31 0.89 23.90
C LEU A 233 -5.78 -0.52 23.62
N LEU A 234 -5.60 -1.32 24.67
CA LEU A 234 -5.12 -2.71 24.52
C LEU A 234 -6.15 -3.56 23.74
N LYS A 235 -7.43 -3.39 24.04
CA LYS A 235 -8.50 -4.09 23.33
C LYS A 235 -8.52 -3.70 21.85
N ALA A 236 -8.47 -2.40 21.55
CA ALA A 236 -8.43 -1.90 20.16
C ALA A 236 -7.21 -2.44 19.41
N PHE A 237 -6.03 -2.44 20.04
CA PHE A 237 -4.83 -3.03 19.47
C PHE A 237 -5.02 -4.51 19.12
N VAL A 238 -5.51 -5.32 20.07
CA VAL A 238 -5.79 -6.74 19.83
C VAL A 238 -6.81 -6.94 18.71
N GLN A 239 -7.86 -6.11 18.67
CA GLN A 239 -8.89 -6.20 17.63
C GLN A 239 -8.34 -5.93 16.23
N ILE A 240 -7.47 -4.92 16.07
CA ILE A 240 -6.81 -4.61 14.80
C ILE A 240 -5.93 -5.78 14.35
N TYR A 241 -5.13 -6.36 15.23
CA TYR A 241 -4.23 -7.46 14.86
C TYR A 241 -4.88 -8.85 14.78
N THR A 242 -6.15 -8.96 15.18
CA THR A 242 -6.94 -10.20 15.06
C THR A 242 -8.02 -10.12 13.98
N GLY A 243 -8.02 -9.05 13.15
CA GLY A 243 -9.02 -8.85 12.10
C GLY A 243 -10.44 -8.63 12.65
N ARG A 244 -10.55 -8.04 13.85
CA ARG A 244 -11.83 -7.76 14.51
C ARG A 244 -12.05 -6.27 14.77
N ALA A 245 -11.43 -5.41 13.97
CA ALA A 245 -11.56 -3.97 14.11
C ALA A 245 -13.03 -3.50 14.03
N ASP A 246 -13.85 -4.16 13.22
CA ASP A 246 -15.29 -3.87 13.10
C ASP A 246 -16.10 -4.05 14.41
N ARG A 247 -15.54 -4.76 15.38
CA ARG A 247 -16.16 -4.97 16.70
C ARG A 247 -15.72 -3.93 17.72
N SER A 248 -14.90 -2.98 17.33
CA SER A 248 -14.47 -1.89 18.20
C SER A 248 -15.56 -0.82 18.28
N PRO A 249 -15.96 -0.34 19.47
CA PRO A 249 -16.85 0.79 19.63
C PRO A 249 -16.15 2.14 19.41
N HIS A 250 -14.86 2.15 19.13
CA HIS A 250 -14.01 3.35 19.07
C HIS A 250 -13.45 3.63 17.68
#